data_cc0a77991ee06d6fd0d152dcb87442d3
#
_entry.id   cc0a77991ee06d6fd0d152dcb87442d3
#
_cell.length_a   1.000
_cell.length_b   1.000
_cell.length_c   1.000
_cell.angle_alpha   90.00
_cell.angle_beta   90.00
_cell.angle_gamma   90.00
#
_symmetry.space_group_name_H-M   'P 1'
#
loop_
_entity.id
_entity.type
_entity.pdbx_description
1 polymer ?
#
loop_
_entity_poly.entity_id
_entity_poly.type
_entity_poly.pdbx_seq_one_letter_code
_entity_poly.pdbx_strand_id
1 'polypeptide(L)'
;LDEVQYCNDAGRKLKYLVDSNHNLWITSSSEIILSKEILSFLVGRVSIIILYPFSLQEFLSAKKQKSLNKKILERMIWNHATYGGYPKAVLTEDIEIKKTILNDLYNTMILKDVAQTFSIDDIRSLEEFTKFLAFSIGDMVSYDRIANKLKISFQTVKKYLNAMEKSYLIYRVKPYFTNKKKEIVKQPKLYFIDTGLRNSITRKFNTTLEGKLFENYVLIELLKMGFQP
;
A
#
# COMPACT_ATOMS: atom_id res chain seq x y z
N LEU A 1 -10.93 13.17 14.03
CA LEU A 1 -10.92 14.02 12.81
C LEU A 1 -10.44 13.16 11.66
N ASP A 2 -11.22 13.11 10.59
CA ASP A 2 -10.96 12.28 9.43
C ASP A 2 -10.45 13.13 8.26
N GLU A 3 -9.51 12.57 7.47
CA GLU A 3 -8.95 13.19 6.26
C GLU A 3 -8.53 14.67 6.45
N VAL A 4 -7.75 14.91 7.50
CA VAL A 4 -7.37 16.29 7.94
C VAL A 4 -6.58 17.08 6.90
N GLN A 5 -5.99 16.40 5.90
CA GLN A 5 -5.28 17.07 4.79
C GLN A 5 -6.17 17.94 3.92
N TYR A 6 -7.49 17.78 3.97
CA TYR A 6 -8.42 18.65 3.24
C TYR A 6 -8.84 19.89 4.04
N CYS A 7 -8.38 20.03 5.28
CA CYS A 7 -8.66 21.18 6.11
C CYS A 7 -7.63 22.29 5.89
N ASN A 8 -8.06 23.47 5.50
CA ASN A 8 -7.19 24.64 5.40
C ASN A 8 -6.56 24.97 6.76
N ASP A 9 -5.24 25.23 6.79
CA ASP A 9 -4.46 25.52 8.01
C ASP A 9 -4.57 24.44 9.09
N ALA A 10 -4.72 23.15 8.67
CA ALA A 10 -4.91 22.04 9.59
C ALA A 10 -3.85 21.98 10.70
N GLY A 11 -2.56 22.18 10.36
CA GLY A 11 -1.47 22.12 11.33
C GLY A 11 -1.62 23.14 12.48
N ARG A 12 -2.00 24.38 12.16
CA ARG A 12 -2.21 25.43 13.19
C ARG A 12 -3.42 25.13 14.07
N LYS A 13 -4.54 24.71 13.45
CA LYS A 13 -5.76 24.34 14.18
C LYS A 13 -5.56 23.16 15.10
N LEU A 14 -4.88 22.11 14.61
CA LEU A 14 -4.54 20.94 15.43
C LEU A 14 -3.59 21.31 16.58
N LYS A 15 -2.58 22.14 16.33
CA LYS A 15 -1.70 22.64 17.38
C LYS A 15 -2.50 23.37 18.47
N TYR A 16 -3.40 24.27 18.10
CA TYR A 16 -4.26 24.96 19.07
C TYR A 16 -5.06 23.98 19.94
N LEU A 17 -5.67 22.96 19.34
CA LEU A 17 -6.44 21.96 20.06
C LEU A 17 -5.56 21.12 21.01
N VAL A 18 -4.37 20.73 20.57
CA VAL A 18 -3.41 20.00 21.42
C VAL A 18 -2.90 20.88 22.57
N ASP A 19 -2.58 22.15 22.30
CA ASP A 19 -2.15 23.12 23.30
C ASP A 19 -3.27 23.42 24.31
N SER A 20 -4.53 23.25 23.90
CA SER A 20 -5.72 23.32 24.78
C SER A 20 -6.02 21.99 25.50
N ASN A 21 -5.08 21.06 25.53
CA ASN A 21 -5.15 19.77 26.23
C ASN A 21 -6.23 18.80 25.71
N HIS A 22 -6.55 18.87 24.40
CA HIS A 22 -7.43 17.89 23.74
C HIS A 22 -6.62 16.69 23.24
N ASN A 23 -7.11 15.46 23.51
CA ASN A 23 -6.61 14.24 22.88
C ASN A 23 -7.23 14.09 21.50
N LEU A 24 -6.40 14.08 20.47
CA LEU A 24 -6.86 14.03 19.07
C LEU A 24 -6.47 12.72 18.40
N TRP A 25 -7.44 12.11 17.74
CA TRP A 25 -7.21 11.05 16.76
C TRP A 25 -7.46 11.64 15.38
N ILE A 26 -6.47 11.56 14.51
CA ILE A 26 -6.54 12.10 13.16
C ILE A 26 -6.18 11.02 12.14
N THR A 27 -6.84 11.04 10.98
CA THR A 27 -6.55 10.14 9.87
C THR A 27 -6.09 10.92 8.64
N SER A 28 -5.31 10.27 7.80
CA SER A 28 -4.94 10.75 6.48
C SER A 28 -4.51 9.59 5.59
N SER A 29 -4.88 9.65 4.34
CA SER A 29 -4.43 8.71 3.30
C SER A 29 -3.05 9.05 2.74
N SER A 30 -2.46 10.21 3.10
CA SER A 30 -1.19 10.69 2.54
C SER A 30 -0.17 11.08 3.60
N GLU A 31 0.94 10.32 3.65
CA GLU A 31 2.09 10.63 4.50
C GLU A 31 2.74 11.98 4.18
N ILE A 32 2.77 12.38 2.90
CA ILE A 32 3.44 13.63 2.48
C ILE A 32 2.70 14.85 2.99
N ILE A 33 1.37 14.86 2.88
CA ILE A 33 0.57 15.99 3.34
C ILE A 33 0.64 16.08 4.87
N LEU A 34 0.55 14.94 5.55
CA LEU A 34 0.78 14.89 7.00
C LEU A 34 2.13 15.49 7.37
N SER A 35 3.22 15.07 6.72
CA SER A 35 4.58 15.48 7.12
C SER A 35 4.86 16.96 6.86
N LYS A 36 4.40 17.52 5.75
CA LYS A 36 4.69 18.91 5.38
C LYS A 36 3.81 19.93 6.08
N GLU A 37 2.51 19.67 6.15
CA GLU A 37 1.52 20.68 6.56
C GLU A 37 1.04 20.51 7.99
N ILE A 38 1.18 19.34 8.58
CA ILE A 38 0.63 19.02 9.90
C ILE A 38 1.72 18.71 10.90
N LEU A 39 2.60 17.76 10.62
CA LEU A 39 3.59 17.29 11.59
C LEU A 39 4.61 18.37 11.98
N SER A 40 4.92 19.30 11.09
CA SER A 40 5.82 20.43 11.42
C SER A 40 5.30 21.30 12.58
N PHE A 41 3.98 21.39 12.77
CA PHE A 41 3.36 22.11 13.88
C PHE A 41 3.23 21.28 15.16
N LEU A 42 3.33 19.94 15.08
CA LEU A 42 3.08 18.99 16.16
C LEU A 42 4.34 18.25 16.62
N VAL A 43 5.51 18.77 16.34
CA VAL A 43 6.79 18.13 16.72
C VAL A 43 6.81 17.79 18.20
N GLY A 44 7.10 16.51 18.52
CA GLY A 44 7.13 16.00 19.89
C GLY A 44 5.77 15.77 20.56
N ARG A 45 4.65 15.94 19.82
CA ARG A 45 3.28 15.85 20.36
C ARG A 45 2.40 14.88 19.58
N VAL A 46 2.97 14.07 18.69
CA VAL A 46 2.24 13.17 17.81
C VAL A 46 2.92 11.81 17.78
N SER A 47 2.10 10.77 17.76
CA SER A 47 2.52 9.41 17.42
C SER A 47 1.85 8.98 16.13
N ILE A 48 2.62 8.43 15.21
CA ILE A 48 2.12 7.97 13.91
C ILE A 48 1.87 6.47 13.98
N ILE A 49 0.67 6.07 13.62
CA ILE A 49 0.25 4.66 13.52
C ILE A 49 -0.11 4.39 12.06
N ILE A 50 0.56 3.42 11.45
CA ILE A 50 0.25 2.97 10.08
C ILE A 50 -0.77 1.85 10.19
N LEU A 51 -1.93 2.03 9.55
CA LEU A 51 -2.98 1.02 9.46
C LEU A 51 -2.86 0.29 8.12
N TYR A 52 -2.40 -0.95 8.17
CA TYR A 52 -2.41 -1.84 7.01
C TYR A 52 -3.79 -2.50 6.80
N PRO A 53 -4.07 -3.02 5.60
CA PRO A 53 -5.15 -3.99 5.42
C PRO A 53 -4.98 -5.17 6.40
N PHE A 54 -6.05 -5.85 6.79
CA PHE A 54 -6.01 -6.94 7.77
C PHE A 54 -4.86 -7.91 7.53
N SER A 55 -4.13 -8.24 8.58
CA SER A 55 -3.21 -9.37 8.63
C SER A 55 -3.98 -10.70 8.55
N LEU A 56 -3.29 -11.80 8.32
CA LEU A 56 -3.90 -13.13 8.35
C LEU A 56 -4.63 -13.39 9.67
N GLN A 57 -4.05 -12.97 10.80
CA GLN A 57 -4.67 -13.15 12.11
C GLN A 57 -5.96 -12.35 12.25
N GLU A 58 -5.97 -11.10 11.83
CA GLU A 58 -7.17 -10.24 11.83
C GLU A 58 -8.22 -10.76 10.83
N PHE A 59 -7.79 -11.23 9.66
CA PHE A 59 -8.66 -11.88 8.68
C PHE A 59 -9.37 -13.11 9.26
N LEU A 60 -8.64 -14.01 9.92
CA LEU A 60 -9.21 -15.20 10.56
C LEU A 60 -10.21 -14.81 11.67
N SER A 61 -9.88 -13.79 12.45
CA SER A 61 -10.77 -13.24 13.49
C SER A 61 -12.03 -12.64 12.89
N ALA A 62 -11.92 -11.85 11.82
CA ALA A 62 -13.05 -11.25 11.11
C ALA A 62 -13.98 -12.29 10.49
N LYS A 63 -13.43 -13.42 10.02
CA LYS A 63 -14.18 -14.57 9.50
C LYS A 63 -14.80 -15.45 10.60
N LYS A 64 -14.56 -15.14 11.87
CA LYS A 64 -15.07 -15.90 13.05
C LYS A 64 -14.76 -17.40 12.95
N GLN A 65 -13.58 -17.75 12.45
CA GLN A 65 -13.18 -19.13 12.24
C GLN A 65 -12.89 -19.81 13.59
N LYS A 66 -13.77 -20.69 14.03
CA LYS A 66 -13.72 -21.33 15.37
C LYS A 66 -12.76 -22.52 15.47
N SER A 67 -12.49 -23.23 14.37
CA SER A 67 -11.54 -24.34 14.37
C SER A 67 -10.66 -24.28 13.13
N LEU A 68 -9.35 -24.44 13.33
CA LEU A 68 -8.34 -24.39 12.28
C LEU A 68 -7.69 -25.78 12.18
N ASN A 69 -8.16 -26.60 11.25
CA ASN A 69 -7.34 -27.72 10.78
C ASN A 69 -6.48 -27.26 9.59
N LYS A 70 -5.48 -28.05 9.22
CA LYS A 70 -4.53 -27.71 8.16
C LYS A 70 -5.21 -27.32 6.84
N LYS A 71 -6.21 -28.08 6.40
CA LYS A 71 -6.93 -27.81 5.13
C LYS A 71 -7.71 -26.49 5.17
N ILE A 72 -8.36 -26.21 6.30
CA ILE A 72 -9.09 -24.95 6.49
C ILE A 72 -8.10 -23.78 6.49
N LEU A 73 -6.99 -23.90 7.20
CA LEU A 73 -5.96 -22.85 7.25
C LEU A 73 -5.38 -22.57 5.86
N GLU A 74 -5.01 -23.60 5.10
CA GLU A 74 -4.51 -23.45 3.73
C GLU A 74 -5.53 -22.71 2.82
N ARG A 75 -6.81 -23.06 2.91
CA ARG A 75 -7.89 -22.37 2.19
C ARG A 75 -8.03 -20.91 2.63
N MET A 76 -7.93 -20.60 3.92
CA MET A 76 -8.01 -19.25 4.44
C MET A 76 -6.81 -18.40 4.00
N ILE A 77 -5.60 -18.95 4.04
CA ILE A 77 -4.39 -18.30 3.52
C ILE A 77 -4.56 -18.01 2.03
N TRP A 78 -5.00 -18.99 1.25
CA TRP A 78 -5.25 -18.80 -0.18
C TRP A 78 -6.29 -17.69 -0.44
N ASN A 79 -7.39 -17.69 0.31
CA ASN A 79 -8.44 -16.68 0.19
C ASN A 79 -7.91 -15.28 0.53
N HIS A 80 -7.18 -15.14 1.65
CA HIS A 80 -6.58 -13.88 2.07
C HIS A 80 -5.53 -13.39 1.07
N ALA A 81 -4.66 -14.26 0.58
CA ALA A 81 -3.67 -13.90 -0.43
C ALA A 81 -4.29 -13.56 -1.80
N THR A 82 -5.45 -14.15 -2.13
CA THR A 82 -6.13 -13.91 -3.42
C THR A 82 -6.94 -12.62 -3.41
N TYR A 83 -7.68 -12.36 -2.33
CA TYR A 83 -8.61 -11.22 -2.24
C TYR A 83 -8.15 -10.12 -1.29
N GLY A 84 -7.00 -10.30 -0.64
CA GLY A 84 -6.40 -9.30 0.23
C GLY A 84 -7.07 -9.15 1.60
N GLY A 85 -6.58 -8.15 2.33
CA GLY A 85 -7.00 -7.85 3.70
C GLY A 85 -7.86 -6.59 3.84
N TYR A 86 -8.29 -5.92 2.76
CA TYR A 86 -9.17 -4.75 2.90
C TYR A 86 -10.48 -5.12 3.57
N PRO A 87 -10.86 -4.44 4.69
CA PRO A 87 -11.99 -4.86 5.54
C PRO A 87 -13.28 -5.10 4.78
N LYS A 88 -13.68 -4.17 3.89
CA LYS A 88 -14.90 -4.29 3.10
C LYS A 88 -14.87 -5.51 2.19
N ALA A 89 -13.74 -5.81 1.56
CA ALA A 89 -13.57 -7.01 0.73
C ALA A 89 -13.56 -8.30 1.57
N VAL A 90 -12.93 -8.27 2.75
CA VAL A 90 -12.90 -9.42 3.67
C VAL A 90 -14.31 -9.77 4.17
N LEU A 91 -15.10 -8.78 4.57
CA LEU A 91 -16.45 -8.98 5.13
C LEU A 91 -17.50 -9.34 4.08
N THR A 92 -17.25 -9.11 2.80
CA THR A 92 -18.12 -9.48 1.69
C THR A 92 -17.97 -10.98 1.39
N GLU A 93 -19.07 -11.72 1.24
CA GLU A 93 -19.04 -13.15 0.91
C GLU A 93 -19.06 -13.39 -0.60
N ASP A 94 -19.86 -12.62 -1.34
CA ASP A 94 -19.98 -12.74 -2.79
C ASP A 94 -18.66 -12.36 -3.49
N ILE A 95 -18.17 -13.27 -4.34
CA ILE A 95 -16.86 -13.14 -4.99
C ILE A 95 -16.87 -12.00 -6.02
N GLU A 96 -17.94 -11.82 -6.77
CA GLU A 96 -18.01 -10.80 -7.81
C GLU A 96 -18.15 -9.39 -7.18
N ILE A 97 -18.92 -9.29 -6.11
CA ILE A 97 -19.00 -8.04 -5.33
C ILE A 97 -17.63 -7.72 -4.71
N LYS A 98 -16.94 -8.72 -4.18
CA LYS A 98 -15.58 -8.56 -3.63
C LYS A 98 -14.59 -8.02 -4.67
N LYS A 99 -14.59 -8.57 -5.89
CA LYS A 99 -13.76 -8.10 -7.00
C LYS A 99 -14.11 -6.66 -7.39
N THR A 100 -15.39 -6.32 -7.42
CA THR A 100 -15.88 -4.97 -7.68
C THR A 100 -15.35 -4.00 -6.63
N ILE A 101 -15.47 -4.34 -5.33
CA ILE A 101 -14.94 -3.52 -4.23
C ILE A 101 -13.44 -3.25 -4.39
N LEU A 102 -12.65 -4.28 -4.74
CA LEU A 102 -11.20 -4.12 -4.93
C LEU A 102 -10.87 -3.25 -6.15
N ASN A 103 -11.65 -3.36 -7.22
CA ASN A 103 -11.47 -2.53 -8.40
C ASN A 103 -11.82 -1.06 -8.12
N ASP A 104 -12.93 -0.80 -7.42
CA ASP A 104 -13.34 0.55 -7.04
C ASP A 104 -12.33 1.19 -6.09
N LEU A 105 -11.81 0.41 -5.14
CA LEU A 105 -10.76 0.84 -4.23
C LEU A 105 -9.49 1.24 -5.00
N TYR A 106 -9.04 0.39 -5.94
CA TYR A 106 -7.90 0.69 -6.79
C TYR A 106 -8.10 2.00 -7.57
N ASN A 107 -9.24 2.15 -8.24
CA ASN A 107 -9.53 3.35 -9.00
C ASN A 107 -9.54 4.60 -8.11
N THR A 108 -10.12 4.50 -6.91
CA THR A 108 -10.15 5.61 -5.94
C THR A 108 -8.74 5.96 -5.45
N MET A 109 -7.93 4.97 -5.08
CA MET A 109 -6.54 5.19 -4.63
C MET A 109 -5.68 5.82 -5.73
N ILE A 110 -5.78 5.32 -6.97
CA ILE A 110 -5.01 5.87 -8.09
C ILE A 110 -5.42 7.32 -8.39
N LEU A 111 -6.71 7.59 -8.47
CA LEU A 111 -7.20 8.92 -8.87
C LEU A 111 -7.06 9.96 -7.75
N LYS A 112 -7.39 9.62 -6.51
CA LYS A 112 -7.36 10.55 -5.38
C LYS A 112 -6.00 10.58 -4.69
N ASP A 113 -5.54 9.43 -4.19
CA ASP A 113 -4.40 9.42 -3.30
C ASP A 113 -3.08 9.56 -4.07
N VAL A 114 -2.98 8.99 -5.26
CA VAL A 114 -1.76 9.09 -6.06
C VAL A 114 -1.78 10.28 -7.00
N ALA A 115 -2.75 10.37 -7.91
CA ALA A 115 -2.74 11.39 -8.95
C ALA A 115 -2.94 12.80 -8.39
N GLN A 116 -3.96 13.01 -7.57
CA GLN A 116 -4.26 14.32 -6.99
C GLN A 116 -3.17 14.82 -6.06
N THR A 117 -2.75 13.95 -5.09
CA THR A 117 -1.75 14.32 -4.09
C THR A 117 -0.40 14.68 -4.70
N PHE A 118 -0.02 14.02 -5.79
CA PHE A 118 1.28 14.21 -6.44
C PHE A 118 1.22 15.04 -7.72
N SER A 119 0.08 15.66 -8.01
CA SER A 119 -0.13 16.47 -9.22
C SER A 119 0.31 15.72 -10.47
N ILE A 120 -0.32 14.56 -10.70
CA ILE A 120 -0.09 13.70 -11.87
C ILE A 120 -1.28 13.87 -12.80
N ASP A 121 -1.08 14.58 -13.92
CA ASP A 121 -2.15 14.87 -14.88
C ASP A 121 -2.38 13.72 -15.85
N ASP A 122 -1.33 12.97 -16.20
CA ASP A 122 -1.41 11.82 -17.10
C ASP A 122 -1.82 10.55 -16.35
N ILE A 123 -3.12 10.44 -16.08
CA ILE A 123 -3.72 9.29 -15.38
C ILE A 123 -3.54 8.00 -16.17
N ARG A 124 -3.64 8.04 -17.49
CA ARG A 124 -3.48 6.86 -18.35
C ARG A 124 -2.08 6.26 -18.22
N SER A 125 -1.06 7.10 -18.28
CA SER A 125 0.33 6.67 -18.10
C SER A 125 0.56 6.12 -16.69
N LEU A 126 -0.06 6.71 -15.66
CA LEU A 126 0.01 6.20 -14.29
C LEU A 126 -0.65 4.81 -14.15
N GLU A 127 -1.80 4.60 -14.78
CA GLU A 127 -2.48 3.29 -14.78
C GLU A 127 -1.67 2.21 -15.49
N GLU A 128 -1.11 2.52 -16.67
CA GLU A 128 -0.24 1.61 -17.42
C GLU A 128 1.01 1.26 -16.60
N PHE A 129 1.59 2.26 -15.95
CA PHE A 129 2.72 2.08 -15.04
C PHE A 129 2.37 1.16 -13.87
N THR A 130 1.23 1.38 -13.22
CA THR A 130 0.76 0.57 -12.10
C THR A 130 0.51 -0.87 -12.51
N LYS A 131 -0.11 -1.10 -13.68
CA LYS A 131 -0.29 -2.44 -14.25
C LYS A 131 1.05 -3.12 -14.52
N PHE A 132 2.01 -2.40 -15.10
CA PHE A 132 3.34 -2.92 -15.34
C PHE A 132 4.00 -3.39 -14.04
N LEU A 133 3.95 -2.59 -12.97
CA LEU A 133 4.48 -2.97 -11.67
C LEU A 133 3.75 -4.18 -11.08
N ALA A 134 2.43 -4.25 -11.20
CA ALA A 134 1.63 -5.37 -10.70
C ALA A 134 1.99 -6.73 -11.35
N PHE A 135 2.46 -6.71 -12.60
CA PHE A 135 3.02 -7.89 -13.26
C PHE A 135 4.48 -8.15 -12.91
N SER A 136 5.19 -7.17 -12.36
CA SER A 136 6.63 -7.21 -12.05
C SER A 136 6.92 -7.34 -10.54
N ILE A 137 5.96 -7.80 -9.73
CA ILE A 137 6.18 -8.00 -8.30
C ILE A 137 7.36 -8.95 -8.03
N GLY A 138 8.14 -8.66 -6.98
CA GLY A 138 9.33 -9.43 -6.64
C GLY A 138 10.50 -9.27 -7.61
N ASP A 139 10.36 -8.48 -8.67
CA ASP A 139 11.47 -8.12 -9.55
C ASP A 139 12.24 -6.90 -9.01
N MET A 140 13.52 -6.83 -9.38
CA MET A 140 14.32 -5.62 -9.15
C MET A 140 13.82 -4.48 -10.04
N VAL A 141 13.64 -3.31 -9.45
CA VAL A 141 13.11 -2.11 -10.12
C VAL A 141 14.22 -1.36 -10.82
N SER A 142 14.35 -1.57 -12.12
CA SER A 142 15.24 -0.76 -12.98
C SER A 142 14.45 0.41 -13.58
N TYR A 143 14.79 1.64 -13.17
CA TYR A 143 14.09 2.83 -13.65
C TYR A 143 14.24 3.02 -15.15
N ASP A 144 15.46 2.80 -15.70
CA ASP A 144 15.72 2.90 -17.13
C ASP A 144 14.94 1.86 -17.93
N ARG A 145 14.90 0.61 -17.44
CA ARG A 145 14.12 -0.44 -18.09
C ARG A 145 12.62 -0.11 -18.14
N ILE A 146 12.08 0.43 -17.05
CA ILE A 146 10.68 0.85 -16.98
C ILE A 146 10.44 2.04 -17.92
N ALA A 147 11.29 3.07 -17.86
CA ALA A 147 11.22 4.24 -18.72
C ALA A 147 11.19 3.86 -20.21
N ASN A 148 12.10 2.99 -20.64
CA ASN A 148 12.18 2.51 -22.02
C ASN A 148 10.94 1.68 -22.42
N LYS A 149 10.46 0.78 -21.54
CA LYS A 149 9.29 -0.06 -21.85
C LYS A 149 7.99 0.73 -21.97
N LEU A 150 7.78 1.70 -21.09
CA LEU A 150 6.56 2.50 -21.03
C LEU A 150 6.67 3.80 -21.84
N LYS A 151 7.82 4.08 -22.44
CA LYS A 151 8.11 5.31 -23.21
C LYS A 151 7.85 6.60 -22.39
N ILE A 152 8.21 6.57 -21.12
CA ILE A 152 8.14 7.72 -20.21
C ILE A 152 9.54 8.12 -19.74
N SER A 153 9.69 9.34 -19.21
CA SER A 153 10.98 9.79 -18.73
C SER A 153 11.43 9.07 -17.45
N PHE A 154 12.74 8.99 -17.22
CA PHE A 154 13.28 8.51 -15.96
C PHE A 154 12.72 9.28 -14.75
N GLN A 155 12.55 10.58 -14.88
CA GLN A 155 11.98 11.43 -13.82
C GLN A 155 10.51 11.08 -13.55
N THR A 156 9.74 10.77 -14.59
CA THR A 156 8.35 10.30 -14.47
C THR A 156 8.29 8.97 -13.70
N VAL A 157 9.17 8.00 -14.04
CA VAL A 157 9.27 6.73 -13.31
C VAL A 157 9.54 6.97 -11.83
N LYS A 158 10.51 7.84 -11.51
CA LYS A 158 10.86 8.20 -10.13
C LYS A 158 9.69 8.87 -9.40
N LYS A 159 9.00 9.81 -10.07
CA LYS A 159 7.82 10.50 -9.53
C LYS A 159 6.71 9.49 -9.20
N TYR A 160 6.36 8.61 -10.15
CA TYR A 160 5.28 7.63 -9.99
C TYR A 160 5.58 6.59 -8.89
N LEU A 161 6.81 6.05 -8.86
CA LEU A 161 7.23 5.12 -7.79
C LEU A 161 7.13 5.76 -6.40
N ASN A 162 7.64 7.00 -6.28
CA ASN A 162 7.57 7.69 -5.00
C ASN A 162 6.13 8.01 -4.59
N ALA A 163 5.28 8.40 -5.55
CA ALA A 163 3.87 8.66 -5.30
C ALA A 163 3.14 7.40 -4.80
N MET A 164 3.32 6.27 -5.48
CA MET A 164 2.70 5.00 -5.10
C MET A 164 3.19 4.47 -3.74
N GLU A 165 4.48 4.64 -3.43
CA GLU A 165 5.04 4.23 -2.14
C GLU A 165 4.51 5.11 -0.99
N LYS A 166 4.43 6.41 -1.19
CA LYS A 166 3.93 7.37 -0.20
C LYS A 166 2.40 7.33 -0.01
N SER A 167 1.70 6.73 -0.96
CA SER A 167 0.26 6.42 -0.86
C SER A 167 0.02 4.98 -0.39
N TYR A 168 1.02 4.31 0.17
CA TYR A 168 0.92 2.93 0.69
C TYR A 168 0.35 1.90 -0.29
N LEU A 169 0.59 2.09 -1.60
CA LEU A 169 0.18 1.14 -2.62
C LEU A 169 1.23 0.05 -2.83
N ILE A 170 2.50 0.46 -2.78
CA ILE A 170 3.66 -0.41 -2.95
C ILE A 170 4.65 -0.25 -1.80
N TYR A 171 5.51 -1.24 -1.65
CA TYR A 171 6.65 -1.26 -0.75
C TYR A 171 7.90 -1.67 -1.50
N ARG A 172 9.02 -0.95 -1.29
CA ARG A 172 10.31 -1.23 -1.91
C ARG A 172 11.29 -1.77 -0.88
N VAL A 173 11.77 -2.98 -1.09
CA VAL A 173 12.78 -3.61 -0.24
C VAL A 173 14.15 -3.44 -0.87
N LYS A 174 15.03 -2.77 -0.17
CA LYS A 174 16.43 -2.66 -0.58
C LYS A 174 17.14 -4.00 -0.38
N PRO A 175 18.04 -4.38 -1.28
CA PRO A 175 18.82 -5.58 -1.07
C PRO A 175 19.77 -5.40 0.12
N TYR A 176 19.87 -6.41 0.96
CA TYR A 176 20.81 -6.39 2.08
C TYR A 176 22.24 -6.60 1.59
N PHE A 177 23.14 -5.71 1.98
CA PHE A 177 24.57 -5.84 1.78
C PHE A 177 25.33 -5.46 3.05
N THR A 178 26.38 -6.21 3.36
CA THR A 178 27.34 -5.85 4.42
C THR A 178 27.98 -4.50 4.13
N ASN A 179 28.22 -4.19 2.85
CA ASN A 179 28.72 -2.89 2.42
C ASN A 179 27.54 -1.94 2.14
N LYS A 180 27.29 -1.00 3.04
CA LYS A 180 26.22 0.00 2.96
C LYS A 180 26.23 0.85 1.69
N LYS A 181 27.39 1.13 1.10
CA LYS A 181 27.49 1.86 -0.19
C LYS A 181 26.86 1.06 -1.33
N LYS A 182 27.02 -0.28 -1.33
CA LYS A 182 26.40 -1.15 -2.33
C LYS A 182 24.88 -1.23 -2.16
N GLU A 183 24.41 -1.21 -0.91
CA GLU A 183 22.98 -1.20 -0.60
C GLU A 183 22.24 0.02 -1.18
N ILE A 184 22.89 1.21 -1.12
CA ILE A 184 22.32 2.46 -1.63
C ILE A 184 22.21 2.46 -3.17
N VAL A 185 23.14 1.85 -3.87
CA VAL A 185 23.25 1.90 -5.34
C VAL A 185 22.42 0.82 -6.03
N LYS A 186 22.15 -0.29 -5.34
CA LYS A 186 21.42 -1.43 -5.93
C LYS A 186 19.92 -1.18 -5.99
N GLN A 187 19.31 -1.73 -7.04
CA GLN A 187 17.88 -1.59 -7.30
C GLN A 187 17.07 -2.37 -6.26
N PRO A 188 16.02 -1.77 -5.66
CA PRO A 188 15.14 -2.47 -4.74
C PRO A 188 14.24 -3.46 -5.46
N LYS A 189 13.76 -4.48 -4.75
CA LYS A 189 12.60 -5.27 -5.15
C LYS A 189 11.32 -4.53 -4.81
N LEU A 190 10.26 -4.78 -5.59
CA LEU A 190 8.97 -4.13 -5.43
C LEU A 190 7.89 -5.14 -5.06
N TYR A 191 7.03 -4.74 -4.13
CA TYR A 191 5.89 -5.51 -3.65
C TYR A 191 4.67 -4.60 -3.47
N PHE A 192 3.47 -5.15 -3.66
CA PHE A 192 2.23 -4.45 -3.32
C PHE A 192 1.88 -4.67 -1.86
N ILE A 193 1.37 -3.64 -1.19
CA ILE A 193 0.95 -3.70 0.23
C ILE A 193 -0.21 -4.68 0.44
N ASP A 194 -1.01 -4.91 -0.61
CA ASP A 194 -2.10 -5.88 -0.58
C ASP A 194 -2.12 -6.71 -1.87
N THR A 195 -2.09 -8.03 -1.71
CA THR A 195 -2.07 -8.96 -2.86
C THR A 195 -3.41 -9.05 -3.57
N GLY A 196 -4.54 -8.84 -2.88
CA GLY A 196 -5.86 -8.79 -3.49
C GLY A 196 -6.03 -7.56 -4.38
N LEU A 197 -5.56 -6.40 -3.91
CA LEU A 197 -5.52 -5.19 -4.73
C LEU A 197 -4.64 -5.38 -5.97
N ARG A 198 -3.46 -5.97 -5.82
CA ARG A 198 -2.58 -6.33 -6.95
C ARG A 198 -3.28 -7.28 -7.93
N ASN A 199 -4.01 -8.28 -7.43
CA ASN A 199 -4.75 -9.23 -8.27
C ASN A 199 -5.90 -8.56 -9.01
N SER A 200 -6.55 -7.56 -8.42
CA SER A 200 -7.55 -6.71 -9.08
C SER A 200 -6.94 -5.95 -10.26
N ILE A 201 -5.80 -5.31 -10.07
CA ILE A 201 -5.08 -4.57 -11.13
C ILE A 201 -4.73 -5.47 -12.32
N THR A 202 -4.29 -6.69 -12.04
CA THR A 202 -3.93 -7.67 -13.08
C THR A 202 -5.12 -8.49 -13.60
N ARG A 203 -6.28 -8.37 -12.95
CA ARG A 203 -7.48 -9.19 -13.19
C ARG A 203 -7.24 -10.70 -13.06
N LYS A 204 -6.29 -11.08 -12.17
CA LYS A 204 -5.90 -12.48 -11.96
C LYS A 204 -6.20 -12.90 -10.52
N PHE A 205 -7.39 -13.47 -10.29
CA PHE A 205 -7.82 -13.99 -8.99
C PHE A 205 -7.71 -15.52 -8.85
N ASN A 206 -7.46 -16.23 -9.94
CA ASN A 206 -7.32 -17.70 -9.96
C ASN A 206 -5.83 -18.10 -10.08
N THR A 207 -4.99 -17.51 -9.24
CA THR A 207 -3.56 -17.79 -9.23
C THR A 207 -3.21 -18.82 -8.16
N THR A 208 -2.30 -19.73 -8.48
CA THR A 208 -1.62 -20.52 -7.46
C THR A 208 -0.82 -19.58 -6.57
N LEU A 209 -0.85 -19.81 -5.25
CA LEU A 209 -0.08 -19.04 -4.29
C LEU A 209 1.38 -19.52 -4.31
N GLU A 210 2.11 -19.22 -5.37
CA GLU A 210 3.46 -19.67 -5.61
C GLU A 210 4.38 -18.55 -6.10
N GLY A 211 5.68 -18.77 -5.99
CA GLY A 211 6.70 -17.87 -6.52
C GLY A 211 6.59 -16.45 -5.96
N LYS A 212 6.62 -15.48 -6.84
CA LYS A 212 6.66 -14.05 -6.47
C LYS A 212 5.39 -13.55 -5.77
N LEU A 213 4.22 -14.13 -6.05
CA LEU A 213 2.99 -13.78 -5.36
C LEU A 213 3.04 -14.22 -3.90
N PHE A 214 3.54 -15.42 -3.64
CA PHE A 214 3.75 -15.92 -2.29
C PHE A 214 4.82 -15.12 -1.56
N GLU A 215 5.93 -14.80 -2.22
CA GLU A 215 6.97 -13.91 -1.69
C GLU A 215 6.39 -12.56 -1.27
N ASN A 216 5.56 -11.93 -2.13
CA ASN A 216 4.87 -10.68 -1.81
C ASN A 216 3.95 -10.84 -0.59
N TYR A 217 3.14 -11.89 -0.56
CA TYR A 217 2.22 -12.16 0.53
C TYR A 217 2.95 -12.30 1.87
N VAL A 218 3.98 -13.15 1.93
CA VAL A 218 4.77 -13.38 3.14
C VAL A 218 5.47 -12.10 3.61
N LEU A 219 6.07 -11.33 2.69
CA LEU A 219 6.72 -10.08 3.03
C LEU A 219 5.76 -9.11 3.71
N ILE A 220 4.58 -8.91 3.14
CA ILE A 220 3.61 -7.96 3.68
C ILE A 220 3.04 -8.46 5.02
N GLU A 221 2.82 -9.75 5.20
CA GLU A 221 2.44 -10.28 6.51
C GLU A 221 3.53 -10.03 7.56
N LEU A 222 4.81 -10.18 7.22
CA LEU A 222 5.92 -9.83 8.13
C LEU A 222 5.92 -8.34 8.47
N LEU A 223 5.69 -7.45 7.49
CA LEU A 223 5.56 -6.00 7.75
C LEU A 223 4.42 -5.69 8.72
N LYS A 224 3.25 -6.31 8.55
CA LYS A 224 2.08 -6.15 9.44
C LYS A 224 2.36 -6.64 10.86
N MET A 225 3.28 -7.59 11.02
CA MET A 225 3.77 -8.09 12.31
C MET A 225 4.85 -7.19 12.92
N GLY A 226 5.24 -6.10 12.27
CA GLY A 226 6.26 -5.15 12.75
C GLY A 226 7.70 -5.50 12.37
N PHE A 227 7.93 -6.53 11.56
CA PHE A 227 9.27 -6.80 11.04
C PHE A 227 9.62 -5.79 9.94
N GLN A 228 10.83 -5.27 10.00
CA GLN A 228 11.39 -4.42 8.93
C GLN A 228 12.35 -5.27 8.10
N PRO A 229 12.03 -5.58 6.85
CA PRO A 229 12.89 -6.37 5.96
C PRO A 229 14.08 -5.56 5.43
#